data_a937c9f70582fbac5fd1d52f516a4053
#
_entry.id   a937c9f70582fbac5fd1d52f516a4053
#
_cell.length_a   1.000
_cell.length_b   1.000
_cell.length_c   1.000
_cell.angle_alpha   90.00
_cell.angle_beta   90.00
_cell.angle_gamma   90.00
#
_symmetry.space_group_name_H-M   'P 1'
#
loop_
_entity.id
_entity.type
_entity.pdbx_description
1 polymer ?
#
loop_
_entity_poly.entity_id
_entity_poly.type
_entity_poly.pdbx_seq_one_letter_code
_entity_poly.pdbx_strand_id
1 'polypeptide(L)'
;YEPLLLTREQAEFVLRFYELDPRTGRRVIRRGVLSRPRGWGKSPFLSALCLVEALADVVPDGWDADGRPVGKPWSMVWTPLVQVAAVTEDQVRTNTWGSMLEMVDPELDPPVFDYYRGLEPMDTFVNLPKGRIQMVTASASSVKGARAVFSVWDQTEERTTSNGGKRLAAVMADNAAKVGGSYVETPNAFTPGLSSVAEESATEWAAMKEGRTRGDKSLLYDHREAPPDTDLTDRDSLLAGLRYAYGDSSAHPDGCVIHDPPCPPGWADHDAHIARAWSLSGGNTEQNFRANFLGQITHASDAWVSQIEWAACADASKVLKPGDAIALGFDGSLGRAKGKPDATALIGVRVSDGFVFEVGIWEASDDKSTWEDWYPPLVEIEAALADCFKTYKVVAFYADPAAGWSGHLATWAARWSANVPVKARRDAPFTWNMSHQTNVQVAIENVEQAIFNQI
;
A
#
# COMPACT_ATOMS: atom_id res chain seq x y z
N TYR A 1 -18.85 -33.14 0.14
CA TYR A 1 -17.62 -32.53 0.65
C TYR A 1 -16.45 -32.78 -0.30
N GLU A 2 -15.76 -31.74 -0.71
CA GLU A 2 -14.57 -31.84 -1.54
C GLU A 2 -13.36 -31.31 -0.76
N PRO A 3 -12.19 -31.98 -0.80
CA PRO A 3 -11.01 -31.49 -0.14
C PRO A 3 -10.52 -30.19 -0.79
N LEU A 4 -10.06 -29.23 0.01
CA LEU A 4 -9.36 -28.05 -0.49
C LEU A 4 -8.00 -28.47 -1.03
N LEU A 5 -7.85 -28.47 -2.35
CA LEU A 5 -6.57 -28.71 -3.00
C LEU A 5 -5.90 -27.36 -3.26
N LEU A 6 -4.70 -27.21 -2.71
CA LEU A 6 -3.91 -26.00 -2.95
C LEU A 6 -3.46 -25.96 -4.42
N THR A 7 -3.57 -24.81 -5.04
CA THR A 7 -2.86 -24.57 -6.32
C THR A 7 -1.35 -24.56 -6.08
N ARG A 8 -0.58 -24.67 -7.16
CA ARG A 8 0.90 -24.63 -7.05
C ARG A 8 1.38 -23.32 -6.42
N GLU A 9 0.80 -22.16 -6.78
CA GLU A 9 1.12 -20.89 -6.17
C GLU A 9 0.83 -20.86 -4.66
N GLN A 10 -0.34 -21.36 -4.26
CA GLN A 10 -0.70 -21.45 -2.85
C GLN A 10 0.26 -22.35 -2.08
N ALA A 11 0.62 -23.49 -2.65
CA ALA A 11 1.59 -24.41 -2.07
C ALA A 11 2.99 -23.77 -1.96
N GLU A 12 3.44 -23.06 -2.98
CA GLU A 12 4.72 -22.33 -2.98
C GLU A 12 4.74 -21.24 -1.90
N PHE A 13 3.64 -20.49 -1.74
CA PHE A 13 3.51 -19.51 -0.65
C PHE A 13 3.60 -20.19 0.71
N VAL A 14 2.90 -21.30 0.92
CA VAL A 14 2.94 -22.07 2.19
C VAL A 14 4.36 -22.56 2.47
N LEU A 15 5.04 -23.17 1.51
CA LEU A 15 6.40 -23.66 1.68
C LEU A 15 7.36 -22.55 2.09
N ARG A 16 7.26 -21.38 1.47
CA ARG A 16 8.08 -20.21 1.84
C ARG A 16 7.69 -19.63 3.19
N PHE A 17 6.40 -19.55 3.50
CA PHE A 17 5.92 -19.02 4.78
C PHE A 17 6.31 -19.89 5.97
N TYR A 18 6.42 -21.22 5.77
CA TYR A 18 6.82 -22.18 6.80
C TYR A 18 8.32 -22.53 6.76
N GLU A 19 9.12 -21.80 5.97
CA GLU A 19 10.56 -22.02 5.87
C GLU A 19 11.24 -21.96 7.25
N LEU A 20 12.12 -22.93 7.53
CA LEU A 20 12.90 -23.02 8.73
C LEU A 20 14.37 -22.65 8.48
N ASP A 21 14.98 -21.90 9.38
CA ASP A 21 16.45 -21.76 9.41
C ASP A 21 17.08 -23.10 9.83
N PRO A 22 17.87 -23.74 8.96
CA PRO A 22 18.44 -25.08 9.22
C PRO A 22 19.38 -25.10 10.43
N ARG A 23 19.94 -23.95 10.81
CA ARG A 23 20.87 -23.85 11.98
C ARG A 23 20.14 -23.74 13.30
N THR A 24 18.98 -23.06 13.30
CA THR A 24 18.25 -22.78 14.54
C THR A 24 16.97 -23.59 14.67
N GLY A 25 16.48 -24.20 13.60
CA GLY A 25 15.18 -24.89 13.52
C GLY A 25 13.99 -23.95 13.70
N ARG A 26 14.18 -22.64 13.64
CA ARG A 26 13.11 -21.64 13.82
C ARG A 26 12.53 -21.18 12.49
N ARG A 27 11.27 -20.81 12.47
CA ARG A 27 10.65 -20.17 11.31
C ARG A 27 11.41 -18.89 10.91
N VAL A 28 11.75 -18.79 9.61
CA VAL A 28 12.37 -17.59 9.04
C VAL A 28 11.32 -16.50 8.89
N ILE A 29 10.17 -16.84 8.33
CA ILE A 29 9.10 -15.88 8.04
C ILE A 29 8.12 -15.79 9.22
N ARG A 30 7.80 -14.55 9.60
CA ARG A 30 6.81 -14.23 10.65
C ARG A 30 5.65 -13.40 10.11
N ARG A 31 5.86 -12.73 9.00
CA ARG A 31 4.87 -11.90 8.31
C ARG A 31 4.83 -12.29 6.85
N GLY A 32 3.65 -12.68 6.37
CA GLY A 32 3.38 -12.92 4.96
C GLY A 32 2.45 -11.86 4.41
N VAL A 33 2.72 -11.38 3.20
CA VAL A 33 1.81 -10.55 2.42
C VAL A 33 1.54 -11.27 1.12
N LEU A 34 0.29 -11.65 0.88
CA LEU A 34 -0.19 -12.30 -0.34
C LEU A 34 -1.15 -11.36 -1.05
N SER A 35 -0.62 -10.54 -1.96
CA SER A 35 -1.40 -9.56 -2.72
C SER A 35 -1.82 -10.14 -4.06
N ARG A 36 -3.12 -10.34 -4.25
CA ARG A 36 -3.74 -10.95 -5.44
C ARG A 36 -5.06 -10.31 -5.77
N PRO A 37 -5.53 -10.39 -7.03
CA PRO A 37 -6.83 -9.86 -7.45
C PRO A 37 -8.02 -10.43 -6.69
N ARG A 38 -9.17 -9.76 -6.78
CA ARG A 38 -10.45 -10.28 -6.28
C ARG A 38 -10.81 -11.59 -6.99
N GLY A 39 -11.36 -12.58 -6.23
CA GLY A 39 -11.74 -13.87 -6.78
C GLY A 39 -10.58 -14.83 -7.02
N TRP A 40 -9.34 -14.49 -6.63
CA TRP A 40 -8.18 -15.38 -6.71
C TRP A 40 -8.25 -16.58 -5.75
N GLY A 41 -9.15 -16.59 -4.77
CA GLY A 41 -9.26 -17.67 -3.77
C GLY A 41 -8.54 -17.39 -2.45
N LYS A 42 -8.30 -16.13 -2.10
CA LYS A 42 -7.64 -15.75 -0.85
C LYS A 42 -8.41 -16.23 0.39
N SER A 43 -9.73 -16.02 0.44
CA SER A 43 -10.52 -16.29 1.65
C SER A 43 -10.53 -17.78 2.06
N PRO A 44 -10.84 -18.76 1.18
CA PRO A 44 -10.76 -20.16 1.55
C PRO A 44 -9.32 -20.59 1.89
N PHE A 45 -8.30 -20.06 1.21
CA PHE A 45 -6.91 -20.33 1.52
C PHE A 45 -6.53 -19.85 2.94
N LEU A 46 -6.94 -18.63 3.32
CA LEU A 46 -6.70 -18.10 4.67
C LEU A 46 -7.45 -18.87 5.75
N SER A 47 -8.69 -19.30 5.44
CA SER A 47 -9.50 -20.11 6.35
C SER A 47 -8.80 -21.43 6.67
N ALA A 48 -8.27 -22.09 5.67
CA ALA A 48 -7.47 -23.31 5.85
C ALA A 48 -6.20 -23.03 6.68
N LEU A 49 -5.48 -21.94 6.42
CA LEU A 49 -4.30 -21.56 7.21
C LEU A 49 -4.66 -21.30 8.69
N CYS A 50 -5.80 -20.67 8.97
CA CYS A 50 -6.26 -20.47 10.34
C CYS A 50 -6.51 -21.79 11.07
N LEU A 51 -7.15 -22.75 10.40
CA LEU A 51 -7.39 -24.10 10.94
C LEU A 51 -6.08 -24.87 11.15
N VAL A 52 -5.18 -24.82 10.18
CA VAL A 52 -3.86 -25.45 10.28
C VAL A 52 -3.05 -24.87 11.45
N GLU A 53 -2.99 -23.56 11.60
CA GLU A 53 -2.28 -22.90 12.69
C GLU A 53 -2.94 -23.16 14.06
N ALA A 54 -4.25 -23.34 14.09
CA ALA A 54 -4.97 -23.65 15.32
C ALA A 54 -4.80 -25.09 15.80
N LEU A 55 -4.69 -26.06 14.88
CA LEU A 55 -4.88 -27.46 15.14
C LEU A 55 -3.67 -28.35 14.83
N ALA A 56 -2.93 -28.03 13.76
CA ALA A 56 -1.87 -28.89 13.24
C ALA A 56 -0.51 -28.67 13.94
N ASP A 57 0.45 -29.52 13.63
CA ASP A 57 1.80 -29.53 14.19
C ASP A 57 2.71 -28.48 13.53
N VAL A 58 2.35 -27.21 13.66
CA VAL A 58 2.99 -26.07 12.99
C VAL A 58 4.13 -25.43 13.78
N VAL A 59 4.29 -25.76 15.05
CA VAL A 59 5.38 -25.22 15.87
C VAL A 59 6.60 -26.12 15.68
N PRO A 60 7.75 -25.61 15.21
CA PRO A 60 8.95 -26.42 15.02
C PRO A 60 9.41 -27.11 16.32
N ASP A 61 9.73 -28.40 16.24
CA ASP A 61 10.18 -29.24 17.36
C ASP A 61 11.45 -30.04 17.02
N GLY A 62 12.28 -29.51 16.12
CA GLY A 62 13.54 -30.15 15.70
C GLY A 62 13.45 -30.92 14.40
N TRP A 63 14.28 -31.94 14.27
CA TRP A 63 14.46 -32.72 13.06
C TRP A 63 14.41 -34.22 13.39
N ASP A 64 13.82 -35.00 12.56
CA ASP A 64 13.84 -36.49 12.70
C ASP A 64 15.19 -37.11 12.28
N ALA A 65 15.29 -38.43 12.36
CA ALA A 65 16.51 -39.12 12.01
C ALA A 65 16.87 -39.04 10.49
N ASP A 66 15.88 -38.70 9.65
CA ASP A 66 16.06 -38.50 8.21
C ASP A 66 16.36 -37.04 7.85
N GLY A 67 16.44 -36.14 8.85
CA GLY A 67 16.67 -34.71 8.67
C GLY A 67 15.43 -33.94 8.19
N ARG A 68 14.22 -34.52 8.40
CA ARG A 68 12.96 -33.80 8.09
C ARG A 68 12.50 -33.00 9.31
N PRO A 69 11.88 -31.84 9.10
CA PRO A 69 11.36 -31.04 10.19
C PRO A 69 10.26 -31.78 10.95
N VAL A 70 10.32 -31.73 12.26
CA VAL A 70 9.27 -32.24 13.15
C VAL A 70 8.53 -31.04 13.73
N GLY A 71 7.19 -31.14 13.81
CA GLY A 71 6.33 -30.13 14.41
C GLY A 71 5.59 -30.64 15.62
N LYS A 72 5.02 -29.69 16.39
CA LYS A 72 4.06 -29.94 17.45
C LYS A 72 2.97 -28.85 17.42
N PRO A 73 1.76 -29.15 17.95
CA PRO A 73 0.69 -28.17 17.94
C PRO A 73 0.95 -27.06 18.98
N TRP A 74 0.43 -25.86 18.71
CA TRP A 74 0.48 -24.77 19.65
C TRP A 74 -0.07 -25.13 21.05
N SER A 75 -1.08 -26.01 21.09
CA SER A 75 -1.68 -26.50 22.35
C SER A 75 -0.71 -27.12 23.34
N MET A 76 0.48 -27.55 22.88
CA MET A 76 1.58 -28.00 23.73
C MET A 76 2.48 -26.90 24.25
N VAL A 77 2.42 -25.71 23.66
CA VAL A 77 3.27 -24.54 24.03
C VAL A 77 2.44 -23.47 24.72
N TRP A 78 1.36 -23.05 24.09
CA TRP A 78 0.43 -22.02 24.56
C TRP A 78 -1.01 -22.47 24.34
N THR A 79 -1.96 -21.81 25.01
CA THR A 79 -3.37 -21.91 24.60
C THR A 79 -3.52 -21.19 23.28
N PRO A 80 -3.78 -21.87 22.14
CA PRO A 80 -3.82 -21.22 20.84
C PRO A 80 -4.98 -20.23 20.75
N LEU A 81 -4.65 -19.02 20.32
CA LEU A 81 -5.58 -17.98 19.92
C LEU A 81 -5.24 -17.60 18.48
N VAL A 82 -6.17 -17.90 17.56
CA VAL A 82 -6.07 -17.48 16.17
C VAL A 82 -7.07 -16.37 15.92
N GLN A 83 -6.68 -15.32 15.20
CA GLN A 83 -7.52 -14.14 14.97
C GLN A 83 -7.71 -13.88 13.49
N VAL A 84 -8.97 -13.71 13.09
CA VAL A 84 -9.36 -13.30 11.73
C VAL A 84 -9.84 -11.87 11.79
N ALA A 85 -9.11 -10.96 11.17
CA ALA A 85 -9.40 -9.53 11.23
C ALA A 85 -9.75 -8.96 9.86
N ALA A 86 -10.85 -8.20 9.77
CA ALA A 86 -11.17 -7.34 8.64
C ALA A 86 -11.62 -5.95 9.13
N VAL A 87 -11.91 -5.04 8.18
CA VAL A 87 -12.30 -3.66 8.50
C VAL A 87 -13.68 -3.61 9.11
N THR A 88 -14.63 -4.39 8.57
CA THR A 88 -16.01 -4.45 9.08
C THR A 88 -16.41 -5.88 9.46
N GLU A 89 -17.41 -6.01 10.33
CA GLU A 89 -17.94 -7.32 10.73
C GLU A 89 -18.54 -8.07 9.55
N ASP A 90 -19.32 -7.39 8.71
CA ASP A 90 -19.95 -7.99 7.53
C ASP A 90 -18.91 -8.53 6.54
N GLN A 91 -17.79 -7.84 6.35
CA GLN A 91 -16.70 -8.33 5.49
C GLN A 91 -16.04 -9.60 6.04
N VAL A 92 -15.85 -9.67 7.37
CA VAL A 92 -15.30 -10.90 7.99
C VAL A 92 -16.27 -12.05 7.78
N ARG A 93 -17.58 -11.84 8.09
CA ARG A 93 -18.60 -12.87 8.02
C ARG A 93 -18.81 -13.44 6.63
N THR A 94 -18.76 -12.59 5.60
CA THR A 94 -19.02 -13.01 4.21
C THR A 94 -17.80 -13.54 3.49
N ASN A 95 -16.60 -13.24 3.95
CA ASN A 95 -15.35 -13.64 3.30
C ASN A 95 -14.65 -14.78 4.05
N THR A 96 -13.51 -14.48 4.68
CA THR A 96 -12.65 -15.49 5.31
C THR A 96 -13.34 -16.26 6.44
N TRP A 97 -14.17 -15.60 7.27
CA TRP A 97 -14.88 -16.27 8.35
C TRP A 97 -15.97 -17.20 7.83
N GLY A 98 -16.76 -16.74 6.85
CA GLY A 98 -17.78 -17.57 6.21
C GLY A 98 -17.21 -18.86 5.62
N SER A 99 -16.14 -18.73 4.82
CA SER A 99 -15.42 -19.88 4.28
C SER A 99 -14.88 -20.83 5.36
N MET A 100 -14.45 -20.28 6.51
CA MET A 100 -13.98 -21.12 7.61
C MET A 100 -15.12 -21.87 8.28
N LEU A 101 -16.27 -21.24 8.51
CA LEU A 101 -17.46 -21.92 9.07
C LEU A 101 -17.94 -23.05 8.13
N GLU A 102 -17.92 -22.84 6.82
CA GLU A 102 -18.23 -23.88 5.84
C GLU A 102 -17.28 -25.09 5.96
N MET A 103 -15.97 -24.87 6.23
CA MET A 103 -14.98 -25.93 6.41
C MET A 103 -15.17 -26.75 7.70
N VAL A 104 -15.83 -26.16 8.70
CA VAL A 104 -16.09 -26.79 10.01
C VAL A 104 -17.59 -26.88 10.32
N ASP A 105 -18.43 -26.92 9.30
CA ASP A 105 -19.87 -27.08 9.47
C ASP A 105 -20.21 -28.50 9.92
N PRO A 106 -20.75 -28.71 11.15
CA PRO A 106 -21.09 -30.04 11.64
C PRO A 106 -22.17 -30.73 10.82
N GLU A 107 -23.03 -29.99 10.10
CA GLU A 107 -24.08 -30.56 9.27
C GLU A 107 -23.52 -31.23 8.01
N LEU A 108 -22.34 -30.80 7.57
CA LEU A 108 -21.64 -31.37 6.41
C LEU A 108 -20.71 -32.54 6.79
N ASP A 109 -20.56 -32.83 8.08
CA ASP A 109 -19.71 -33.92 8.64
C ASP A 109 -18.30 -33.95 8.00
N PRO A 110 -17.55 -32.82 8.00
CA PRO A 110 -16.25 -32.78 7.34
C PRO A 110 -15.21 -33.58 8.12
N PRO A 111 -14.21 -34.19 7.43
CA PRO A 111 -13.18 -35.04 8.04
C PRO A 111 -12.39 -34.39 9.16
N VAL A 112 -12.38 -33.07 9.30
CA VAL A 112 -11.69 -32.37 10.38
C VAL A 112 -12.19 -32.81 11.77
N PHE A 113 -13.45 -33.21 11.92
CA PHE A 113 -14.02 -33.69 13.18
C PHE A 113 -13.53 -35.10 13.54
N ASP A 114 -13.11 -35.91 12.58
CA ASP A 114 -12.53 -37.24 12.84
C ASP A 114 -11.18 -37.12 13.55
N TYR A 115 -10.42 -36.08 13.17
CA TYR A 115 -9.07 -35.82 13.72
C TYR A 115 -9.09 -34.94 14.96
N TYR A 116 -9.99 -33.94 15.01
CA TYR A 116 -10.04 -32.91 16.04
C TYR A 116 -11.42 -32.87 16.72
N ARG A 117 -11.65 -33.81 17.60
CA ARG A 117 -12.87 -33.87 18.41
C ARG A 117 -12.98 -32.68 19.35
N GLY A 118 -14.19 -32.12 19.52
CA GLY A 118 -14.44 -31.00 20.40
C GLY A 118 -14.23 -29.63 19.73
N LEU A 119 -14.32 -29.56 18.41
CA LEU A 119 -14.52 -28.32 17.68
C LEU A 119 -15.99 -27.91 17.81
N GLU A 120 -16.23 -26.67 18.23
CA GLU A 120 -17.56 -26.09 18.38
C GLU A 120 -17.62 -24.77 17.61
N PRO A 121 -18.06 -24.78 16.34
CA PRO A 121 -18.25 -23.56 15.57
C PRO A 121 -19.43 -22.76 16.06
N MET A 122 -19.21 -21.44 16.25
CA MET A 122 -20.18 -20.44 16.62
C MET A 122 -20.12 -19.28 15.64
N ASP A 123 -21.08 -18.37 15.66
CA ASP A 123 -21.18 -17.26 14.71
C ASP A 123 -19.91 -16.38 14.63
N THR A 124 -19.23 -16.17 15.76
CA THR A 124 -18.11 -15.22 15.87
C THR A 124 -16.80 -15.83 16.35
N PHE A 125 -16.83 -17.08 16.75
CA PHE A 125 -15.65 -17.85 17.17
C PHE A 125 -15.87 -19.34 16.94
N VAL A 126 -14.76 -20.08 16.84
CA VAL A 126 -14.74 -21.54 16.89
C VAL A 126 -14.01 -21.94 18.16
N ASN A 127 -14.66 -22.63 19.09
CA ASN A 127 -13.99 -23.24 20.23
C ASN A 127 -13.17 -24.42 19.73
N LEU A 128 -11.95 -24.50 20.21
CA LEU A 128 -11.05 -25.64 20.01
C LEU A 128 -11.05 -26.51 21.27
N PRO A 129 -10.56 -27.76 21.21
CA PRO A 129 -10.33 -28.56 22.42
C PRO A 129 -9.48 -27.81 23.45
N LYS A 130 -8.58 -26.95 23.00
CA LYS A 130 -7.81 -26.00 23.81
C LYS A 130 -7.59 -24.72 23.01
N GLY A 131 -8.21 -23.62 23.44
CA GLY A 131 -8.09 -22.32 22.76
C GLY A 131 -9.28 -21.99 21.86
N ARG A 132 -9.09 -21.07 20.92
CA ARG A 132 -10.14 -20.65 19.99
C ARG A 132 -9.60 -19.98 18.73
N ILE A 133 -10.42 -19.97 17.70
CA ILE A 133 -10.32 -19.04 16.57
C ILE A 133 -11.42 -17.99 16.74
N GLN A 134 -11.12 -16.71 16.55
CA GLN A 134 -12.12 -15.66 16.73
C GLN A 134 -12.02 -14.56 15.69
N MET A 135 -13.17 -13.97 15.36
CA MET A 135 -13.22 -12.74 14.59
C MET A 135 -12.71 -11.56 15.42
N VAL A 136 -12.07 -10.60 14.73
CA VAL A 136 -11.64 -9.32 15.31
C VAL A 136 -12.09 -8.19 14.40
N THR A 137 -12.87 -7.26 14.95
CA THR A 137 -13.32 -6.06 14.26
C THR A 137 -12.84 -4.80 14.98
N ALA A 138 -12.68 -3.75 14.24
CA ALA A 138 -12.50 -2.32 14.50
C ALA A 138 -11.87 -1.79 15.81
N SER A 139 -11.82 -2.48 16.94
CA SER A 139 -11.32 -1.88 18.19
C SER A 139 -9.98 -2.44 18.62
N ALA A 140 -8.92 -1.66 18.39
CA ALA A 140 -7.57 -1.96 18.89
C ALA A 140 -7.53 -2.18 20.42
N SER A 141 -8.42 -1.54 21.17
CA SER A 141 -8.50 -1.69 22.63
C SER A 141 -9.01 -3.06 23.05
N SER A 142 -9.90 -3.70 22.29
CA SER A 142 -10.46 -5.01 22.61
C SER A 142 -9.48 -6.15 22.44
N VAL A 143 -8.44 -5.97 21.62
CA VAL A 143 -7.41 -6.99 21.33
C VAL A 143 -6.08 -6.73 22.03
N LYS A 144 -5.94 -5.59 22.72
CA LYS A 144 -4.70 -5.24 23.42
C LYS A 144 -4.37 -6.26 24.51
N GLY A 145 -3.17 -6.82 24.41
CA GLY A 145 -2.70 -7.83 25.37
C GLY A 145 -3.06 -9.27 25.00
N ALA A 146 -3.80 -9.52 23.94
CA ALA A 146 -4.05 -10.87 23.44
C ALA A 146 -2.73 -11.60 23.15
N ARG A 147 -2.77 -12.95 23.24
CA ARG A 147 -1.63 -13.82 22.92
C ARG A 147 -1.95 -14.61 21.66
N ALA A 148 -2.18 -13.88 20.56
CA ALA A 148 -2.47 -14.50 19.28
C ALA A 148 -1.22 -15.20 18.74
N VAL A 149 -1.34 -16.51 18.51
CA VAL A 149 -0.28 -17.32 17.90
C VAL A 149 -0.25 -17.16 16.39
N PHE A 150 -1.40 -16.87 15.81
CA PHE A 150 -1.55 -16.57 14.39
C PHE A 150 -2.67 -15.56 14.15
N SER A 151 -2.55 -14.74 13.13
CA SER A 151 -3.65 -13.91 12.68
C SER A 151 -3.63 -13.71 11.17
N VAL A 152 -4.81 -13.56 10.59
CA VAL A 152 -5.00 -13.15 9.19
C VAL A 152 -5.65 -11.78 9.14
N TRP A 153 -5.14 -10.93 8.24
CA TRP A 153 -5.58 -9.56 8.06
C TRP A 153 -6.05 -9.40 6.63
N ASP A 154 -7.34 -9.56 6.44
CA ASP A 154 -7.94 -9.42 5.12
C ASP A 154 -8.13 -7.95 4.75
N GLN A 155 -7.99 -7.63 3.47
CA GLN A 155 -8.19 -6.30 2.88
C GLN A 155 -7.39 -5.19 3.57
N THR A 156 -6.08 -5.38 3.73
CA THR A 156 -5.20 -4.39 4.38
C THR A 156 -5.03 -3.10 3.59
N GLU A 157 -5.40 -3.06 2.31
CA GLU A 157 -5.53 -1.84 1.51
C GLU A 157 -6.60 -0.88 2.03
N GLU A 158 -7.63 -1.40 2.71
CA GLU A 158 -8.70 -0.60 3.32
C GLU A 158 -8.37 -0.14 4.75
N ARG A 159 -7.27 -0.62 5.35
CA ARG A 159 -6.87 -0.29 6.72
C ARG A 159 -6.01 0.96 6.76
N THR A 160 -6.64 2.08 7.06
CA THR A 160 -6.00 3.40 7.11
C THR A 160 -5.95 3.96 8.53
N THR A 161 -5.33 5.12 8.68
CA THR A 161 -5.35 5.87 9.94
C THR A 161 -6.74 6.37 10.28
N SER A 162 -7.52 6.82 9.28
CA SER A 162 -8.83 7.43 9.46
C SER A 162 -9.88 6.46 10.05
N ASN A 163 -9.81 5.18 9.71
CA ASN A 163 -10.72 4.15 10.23
C ASN A 163 -10.15 3.34 11.40
N GLY A 164 -8.98 3.72 11.95
CA GLY A 164 -8.33 3.01 13.05
C GLY A 164 -7.67 1.69 12.66
N GLY A 165 -7.71 1.30 11.38
CA GLY A 165 -7.19 0.03 10.88
C GLY A 165 -5.68 -0.13 11.09
N LYS A 166 -4.90 0.94 10.90
CA LYS A 166 -3.45 0.93 11.19
C LYS A 166 -3.15 0.67 12.66
N ARG A 167 -3.90 1.30 13.56
CA ARG A 167 -3.73 1.10 15.00
C ARG A 167 -4.06 -0.34 15.41
N LEU A 168 -5.11 -0.93 14.82
CA LEU A 168 -5.44 -2.32 15.05
C LEU A 168 -4.32 -3.25 14.56
N ALA A 169 -3.81 -3.05 13.36
CA ALA A 169 -2.71 -3.81 12.78
C ALA A 169 -1.46 -3.77 13.67
N ALA A 170 -1.05 -2.59 14.14
CA ALA A 170 0.10 -2.43 15.04
C ALA A 170 -0.08 -3.23 16.35
N VAL A 171 -1.26 -3.15 16.98
CA VAL A 171 -1.54 -3.91 18.21
C VAL A 171 -1.53 -5.42 17.98
N MET A 172 -2.04 -5.88 16.83
CA MET A 172 -2.03 -7.32 16.49
C MET A 172 -0.61 -7.81 16.20
N ALA A 173 0.22 -7.03 15.52
CA ALA A 173 1.64 -7.34 15.30
C ALA A 173 2.41 -7.46 16.63
N ASP A 174 2.21 -6.51 17.54
CA ASP A 174 2.79 -6.55 18.89
C ASP A 174 2.34 -7.79 19.67
N ASN A 175 1.07 -8.19 19.53
CA ASN A 175 0.54 -9.37 20.20
C ASN A 175 1.17 -10.66 19.66
N ALA A 176 1.35 -10.79 18.36
CA ALA A 176 2.04 -11.93 17.73
C ALA A 176 3.51 -12.00 18.17
N ALA A 177 4.22 -10.87 18.19
CA ALA A 177 5.62 -10.79 18.62
C ALA A 177 5.85 -11.32 20.04
N LYS A 178 4.91 -11.08 20.97
CA LYS A 178 5.00 -11.54 22.37
C LYS A 178 5.10 -13.05 22.54
N VAL A 179 4.47 -13.82 21.66
CA VAL A 179 4.40 -15.28 21.74
C VAL A 179 5.21 -15.98 20.65
N GLY A 180 5.93 -15.21 19.82
CA GLY A 180 6.63 -15.74 18.65
C GLY A 180 5.67 -16.24 17.57
N GLY A 181 4.47 -15.69 17.52
CA GLY A 181 3.45 -15.95 16.52
C GLY A 181 3.78 -15.34 15.17
N SER A 182 2.87 -15.52 14.21
CA SER A 182 2.99 -15.03 12.85
C SER A 182 1.65 -14.50 12.33
N TYR A 183 1.67 -13.80 11.17
CA TYR A 183 0.45 -13.32 10.55
C TYR A 183 0.57 -13.22 9.02
N VAL A 184 -0.57 -13.23 8.35
CA VAL A 184 -0.68 -13.09 6.90
C VAL A 184 -1.64 -11.97 6.57
N GLU A 185 -1.20 -11.08 5.68
CA GLU A 185 -1.98 -10.01 5.09
C GLU A 185 -2.42 -10.40 3.68
N THR A 186 -3.66 -10.08 3.30
CA THR A 186 -4.17 -10.36 1.96
C THR A 186 -4.83 -9.15 1.33
N PRO A 187 -4.04 -8.15 0.93
CA PRO A 187 -4.56 -7.02 0.18
C PRO A 187 -4.93 -7.38 -1.26
N ASN A 188 -5.85 -6.59 -1.83
CA ASN A 188 -5.84 -6.28 -3.24
C ASN A 188 -4.77 -5.21 -3.51
N ALA A 189 -4.71 -4.64 -4.72
CA ALA A 189 -3.82 -3.50 -4.93
C ALA A 189 -4.30 -2.28 -4.10
N PHE A 190 -3.37 -1.63 -3.43
CA PHE A 190 -3.68 -0.43 -2.64
C PHE A 190 -3.64 0.83 -3.50
N THR A 191 -4.31 1.88 -3.05
CA THR A 191 -4.21 3.21 -3.65
C THR A 191 -3.06 3.98 -2.98
N PRO A 192 -2.01 4.35 -3.71
CA PRO A 192 -0.90 5.12 -3.17
C PRO A 192 -1.33 6.46 -2.56
N GLY A 193 -0.69 6.83 -1.47
CA GLY A 193 -0.95 8.09 -0.74
C GLY A 193 -2.06 8.00 0.31
N LEU A 194 -2.85 6.92 0.37
CA LEU A 194 -3.82 6.72 1.44
C LEU A 194 -3.19 6.22 2.75
N SER A 195 -1.91 5.94 2.73
CA SER A 195 -1.15 5.40 3.88
C SER A 195 -1.85 4.20 4.50
N SER A 196 -2.28 3.24 3.68
CA SER A 196 -2.89 1.99 4.17
C SER A 196 -1.82 1.04 4.72
N VAL A 197 -2.25 0.01 5.47
CA VAL A 197 -1.34 -1.04 5.95
C VAL A 197 -0.68 -1.77 4.78
N ALA A 198 -1.40 -2.03 3.68
CA ALA A 198 -0.83 -2.64 2.48
C ALA A 198 0.25 -1.76 1.83
N GLU A 199 0.06 -0.44 1.79
CA GLU A 199 1.06 0.52 1.28
C GLU A 199 2.32 0.53 2.15
N GLU A 200 2.17 0.51 3.48
CA GLU A 200 3.30 0.40 4.40
C GLU A 200 4.09 -0.90 4.20
N SER A 201 3.38 -2.03 4.01
CA SER A 201 3.99 -3.34 3.75
C SER A 201 4.81 -3.35 2.46
N ALA A 202 4.29 -2.75 1.40
CA ALA A 202 4.98 -2.60 0.12
C ALA A 202 6.23 -1.71 0.24
N THR A 203 6.10 -0.58 0.96
CA THR A 203 7.21 0.36 1.20
C THR A 203 8.33 -0.29 2.01
N GLU A 204 7.97 -1.04 3.06
CA GLU A 204 8.93 -1.78 3.87
C GLU A 204 9.67 -2.82 3.04
N TRP A 205 8.93 -3.60 2.22
CA TRP A 205 9.54 -4.58 1.31
C TRP A 205 10.52 -3.94 0.32
N ALA A 206 10.13 -2.81 -0.30
CA ALA A 206 11.01 -2.08 -1.21
C ALA A 206 12.29 -1.61 -0.49
N ALA A 207 12.17 -1.04 0.71
CA ALA A 207 13.29 -0.61 1.53
C ALA A 207 14.22 -1.77 1.95
N MET A 208 13.65 -2.96 2.22
CA MET A 208 14.43 -4.18 2.50
C MET A 208 15.22 -4.63 1.26
N LYS A 209 14.60 -4.66 0.08
CA LYS A 209 15.28 -5.04 -1.17
C LYS A 209 16.44 -4.11 -1.52
N GLU A 210 16.31 -2.83 -1.21
CA GLU A 210 17.35 -1.82 -1.41
C GLU A 210 18.42 -1.79 -0.29
N GLY A 211 18.27 -2.61 0.74
CA GLY A 211 19.19 -2.66 1.88
C GLY A 211 19.15 -1.41 2.79
N ARG A 212 18.07 -0.61 2.66
CA ARG A 212 17.90 0.63 3.45
C ARG A 212 17.38 0.39 4.86
N THR A 213 16.84 -0.78 5.13
CA THR A 213 16.39 -1.16 6.48
C THR A 213 17.36 -2.13 7.12
N ARG A 214 17.53 -2.00 8.45
CA ARG A 214 18.16 -3.04 9.27
C ARG A 214 17.17 -4.18 9.59
N GLY A 215 16.06 -4.19 8.87
CA GLY A 215 14.91 -5.04 9.13
C GLY A 215 15.21 -6.51 9.03
N ASP A 216 14.45 -7.21 9.81
CA ASP A 216 14.36 -8.65 9.88
C ASP A 216 13.95 -9.21 8.49
N LYS A 217 14.62 -10.24 8.05
CA LYS A 217 14.28 -11.00 6.83
C LYS A 217 12.99 -11.84 7.02
N SER A 218 12.19 -11.52 8.01
CA SER A 218 10.98 -12.27 8.38
C SER A 218 9.74 -11.90 7.56
N LEU A 219 9.84 -10.93 6.64
CA LEU A 219 8.77 -10.53 5.72
C LEU A 219 8.86 -11.31 4.41
N LEU A 220 7.82 -12.08 4.10
CA LEU A 220 7.53 -12.63 2.78
C LEU A 220 6.51 -11.71 2.10
N TYR A 221 6.90 -11.06 1.02
CA TYR A 221 6.00 -10.22 0.23
C TYR A 221 5.82 -10.85 -1.16
N ASP A 222 4.62 -11.32 -1.42
CA ASP A 222 4.23 -11.99 -2.66
C ASP A 222 3.09 -11.21 -3.32
N HIS A 223 3.44 -10.36 -4.27
CA HIS A 223 2.52 -9.53 -5.04
C HIS A 223 2.64 -9.90 -6.52
N ARG A 224 1.48 -9.95 -7.19
CA ARG A 224 1.42 -10.08 -8.64
C ARG A 224 0.40 -9.11 -9.21
N GLU A 225 0.81 -8.41 -10.24
CA GLU A 225 -0.01 -7.51 -11.04
C GLU A 225 0.12 -7.82 -12.52
N ALA A 226 -0.90 -7.50 -13.30
CA ALA A 226 -0.84 -7.57 -14.75
C ALA A 226 0.23 -6.60 -15.29
N PRO A 227 0.79 -6.84 -16.49
CA PRO A 227 1.69 -5.90 -17.13
C PRO A 227 1.09 -4.48 -17.17
N PRO A 228 1.91 -3.43 -16.95
CA PRO A 228 1.40 -2.05 -16.88
C PRO A 228 0.79 -1.55 -18.20
N ASP A 229 1.21 -2.10 -19.31
CA ASP A 229 0.74 -1.82 -20.66
C ASP A 229 -0.54 -2.58 -21.07
N THR A 230 -1.18 -3.28 -20.11
CA THR A 230 -2.46 -3.97 -20.36
C THR A 230 -3.53 -2.96 -20.79
N ASP A 231 -3.98 -3.09 -22.06
CA ASP A 231 -5.04 -2.26 -22.63
C ASP A 231 -6.43 -2.84 -22.31
N LEU A 232 -7.23 -2.06 -21.57
CA LEU A 232 -8.59 -2.46 -21.19
C LEU A 232 -9.57 -2.43 -22.36
N THR A 233 -9.25 -1.73 -23.46
CA THR A 233 -10.10 -1.62 -24.64
C THR A 233 -9.88 -2.75 -25.64
N ASP A 234 -8.71 -3.39 -25.59
CA ASP A 234 -8.37 -4.55 -26.40
C ASP A 234 -8.62 -5.84 -25.63
N ARG A 235 -9.47 -6.74 -26.19
CA ARG A 235 -9.87 -7.98 -25.51
C ARG A 235 -8.71 -8.94 -25.27
N ASP A 236 -7.80 -9.04 -26.23
CA ASP A 236 -6.71 -10.02 -26.16
C ASP A 236 -5.64 -9.52 -25.18
N SER A 237 -5.33 -8.23 -25.18
CA SER A 237 -4.46 -7.60 -24.19
C SER A 237 -5.01 -7.75 -22.77
N LEU A 238 -6.30 -7.43 -22.58
CA LEU A 238 -6.96 -7.56 -21.27
C LEU A 238 -6.99 -9.00 -20.79
N LEU A 239 -7.31 -9.96 -21.68
CA LEU A 239 -7.30 -11.39 -21.34
C LEU A 239 -5.91 -11.87 -20.93
N ALA A 240 -4.86 -11.47 -21.65
CA ALA A 240 -3.49 -11.79 -21.31
C ALA A 240 -3.10 -11.23 -19.92
N GLY A 241 -3.45 -9.97 -19.64
CA GLY A 241 -3.23 -9.36 -18.32
C GLY A 241 -3.95 -10.09 -17.20
N LEU A 242 -5.23 -10.44 -17.38
CA LEU A 242 -6.02 -11.22 -16.42
C LEU A 242 -5.40 -12.60 -16.18
N ARG A 243 -5.05 -13.34 -17.23
CA ARG A 243 -4.41 -14.65 -17.10
C ARG A 243 -3.13 -14.60 -16.29
N TYR A 244 -2.33 -13.56 -16.48
CA TYR A 244 -1.10 -13.36 -15.72
C TYR A 244 -1.39 -13.01 -14.25
N ALA A 245 -2.29 -12.06 -13.99
CA ALA A 245 -2.62 -11.61 -12.63
C ALA A 245 -3.25 -12.72 -11.77
N TYR A 246 -4.12 -13.56 -12.39
CA TYR A 246 -4.79 -14.65 -11.71
C TYR A 246 -3.95 -15.92 -11.61
N GLY A 247 -2.96 -16.11 -12.49
CA GLY A 247 -2.08 -17.27 -12.46
C GLY A 247 -2.84 -18.61 -12.44
N ASP A 248 -2.61 -19.42 -11.41
CA ASP A 248 -3.24 -20.74 -11.26
C ASP A 248 -4.75 -20.70 -11.05
N SER A 249 -5.29 -19.56 -10.60
CA SER A 249 -6.74 -19.39 -10.44
C SER A 249 -7.48 -19.14 -11.77
N SER A 250 -6.76 -18.92 -12.87
CA SER A 250 -7.34 -18.67 -14.19
C SER A 250 -8.11 -19.88 -14.69
N ALA A 251 -9.38 -19.73 -15.06
CA ALA A 251 -10.21 -20.79 -15.67
C ALA A 251 -9.97 -20.92 -17.19
N HIS A 252 -8.94 -20.28 -17.75
CA HIS A 252 -8.67 -20.39 -19.18
C HIS A 252 -8.34 -21.84 -19.58
N PRO A 253 -8.89 -22.37 -20.71
CA PRO A 253 -8.72 -23.77 -21.11
C PRO A 253 -7.26 -24.22 -21.27
N ASP A 254 -6.37 -23.32 -21.68
CA ASP A 254 -4.92 -23.61 -21.81
C ASP A 254 -4.19 -23.65 -20.47
N GLY A 255 -4.89 -23.47 -19.34
CA GLY A 255 -4.33 -23.37 -18.01
C GLY A 255 -3.60 -22.06 -17.73
N CYS A 256 -2.78 -22.06 -16.68
CA CYS A 256 -2.04 -20.88 -16.25
C CYS A 256 -0.90 -20.50 -17.21
N VAL A 257 -0.47 -19.23 -17.15
CA VAL A 257 0.66 -18.72 -17.96
C VAL A 257 1.95 -18.50 -17.16
N ILE A 258 1.92 -18.83 -15.87
CA ILE A 258 3.02 -18.53 -14.94
C ILE A 258 3.90 -19.75 -14.64
N HIS A 259 3.45 -20.94 -15.01
CA HIS A 259 4.19 -22.19 -14.81
C HIS A 259 4.44 -22.93 -16.13
N ASP A 260 5.52 -23.69 -16.16
CA ASP A 260 5.85 -24.63 -17.23
C ASP A 260 6.15 -26.01 -16.61
N PRO A 261 5.38 -27.06 -16.90
CA PRO A 261 4.13 -27.01 -17.69
C PRO A 261 3.01 -26.21 -17.00
N PRO A 262 2.03 -25.71 -17.78
CA PRO A 262 0.88 -24.98 -17.23
C PRO A 262 0.10 -25.80 -16.20
N CYS A 263 -0.34 -25.16 -15.12
CA CYS A 263 -1.31 -25.76 -14.20
C CYS A 263 -2.68 -25.91 -14.88
N PRO A 264 -3.50 -26.90 -14.48
CA PRO A 264 -4.86 -27.05 -14.98
C PRO A 264 -5.69 -25.77 -14.78
N PRO A 265 -6.78 -25.56 -15.58
CA PRO A 265 -7.68 -24.45 -15.39
C PRO A 265 -8.22 -24.37 -13.96
N GLY A 266 -8.19 -23.16 -13.39
CA GLY A 266 -8.77 -22.83 -12.08
C GLY A 266 -10.26 -22.45 -12.18
N TRP A 267 -10.66 -21.41 -11.45
CA TRP A 267 -12.08 -21.03 -11.27
C TRP A 267 -12.41 -19.59 -11.69
N ALA A 268 -11.42 -18.74 -11.96
CA ALA A 268 -11.64 -17.34 -12.26
C ALA A 268 -12.12 -17.13 -13.70
N ASP A 269 -13.38 -16.72 -13.87
CA ASP A 269 -14.01 -16.49 -15.16
C ASP A 269 -13.58 -15.13 -15.75
N HIS A 270 -12.71 -15.16 -16.73
CA HIS A 270 -12.20 -13.95 -17.38
C HIS A 270 -13.19 -13.30 -18.33
N ASP A 271 -14.16 -14.02 -18.91
CA ASP A 271 -15.20 -13.38 -19.72
C ASP A 271 -16.11 -12.50 -18.86
N ALA A 272 -16.43 -12.94 -17.65
CA ALA A 272 -17.14 -12.10 -16.67
C ALA A 272 -16.31 -10.86 -16.24
N HIS A 273 -14.99 -11.01 -16.06
CA HIS A 273 -14.11 -9.90 -15.74
C HIS A 273 -14.02 -8.89 -16.91
N ILE A 274 -13.89 -9.35 -18.15
CA ILE A 274 -13.86 -8.51 -19.35
C ILE A 274 -15.20 -7.76 -19.50
N ALA A 275 -16.34 -8.45 -19.36
CA ALA A 275 -17.65 -7.81 -19.36
C ALA A 275 -17.76 -6.73 -18.27
N ARG A 276 -17.18 -6.96 -17.09
CA ARG A 276 -17.11 -5.97 -16.01
C ARG A 276 -16.22 -4.78 -16.35
N ALA A 277 -15.06 -5.01 -16.98
CA ALA A 277 -14.16 -3.93 -17.44
C ALA A 277 -14.86 -2.96 -18.39
N TRP A 278 -15.68 -3.48 -19.30
CA TRP A 278 -16.39 -2.69 -20.31
C TRP A 278 -17.72 -2.11 -19.81
N SER A 279 -18.13 -2.41 -18.58
CA SER A 279 -19.34 -1.87 -17.98
C SER A 279 -19.07 -0.50 -17.37
N LEU A 280 -19.82 0.52 -17.79
CA LEU A 280 -19.78 1.88 -17.25
C LEU A 280 -20.65 2.07 -16.00
N SER A 281 -21.30 1.01 -15.48
CA SER A 281 -22.25 1.10 -14.37
C SER A 281 -21.63 0.80 -13.01
N GLY A 282 -22.23 1.34 -11.95
CA GLY A 282 -21.94 0.96 -10.57
C GLY A 282 -20.58 1.43 -10.03
N GLY A 283 -20.15 2.66 -10.40
CA GLY A 283 -18.90 3.23 -9.88
C GLY A 283 -17.63 2.48 -10.34
N ASN A 284 -17.75 1.70 -11.43
CA ASN A 284 -16.62 1.00 -12.03
C ASN A 284 -15.77 2.00 -12.80
N THR A 285 -14.71 2.48 -12.18
CA THR A 285 -13.68 3.27 -12.86
C THR A 285 -12.59 2.33 -13.38
N GLU A 286 -11.85 2.77 -14.39
CA GLU A 286 -10.68 2.05 -14.88
C GLU A 286 -9.73 1.71 -13.74
N GLN A 287 -9.46 2.66 -12.86
CA GLN A 287 -8.61 2.49 -11.70
C GLN A 287 -9.11 1.39 -10.76
N ASN A 288 -10.41 1.40 -10.41
CA ASN A 288 -11.00 0.37 -9.56
C ASN A 288 -10.89 -1.02 -10.20
N PHE A 289 -11.07 -1.09 -11.52
CA PHE A 289 -10.90 -2.35 -12.24
C PHE A 289 -9.44 -2.81 -12.21
N ARG A 290 -8.48 -1.94 -12.53
CA ARG A 290 -7.04 -2.23 -12.47
C ARG A 290 -6.61 -2.71 -11.10
N ALA A 291 -7.01 -2.04 -10.04
CA ALA A 291 -6.68 -2.42 -8.67
C ALA A 291 -7.30 -3.77 -8.26
N ASN A 292 -8.59 -3.97 -8.52
CA ASN A 292 -9.33 -5.12 -8.03
C ASN A 292 -9.14 -6.40 -8.87
N PHE A 293 -8.95 -6.27 -10.19
CA PHE A 293 -8.92 -7.43 -11.10
C PHE A 293 -7.58 -7.63 -11.81
N LEU A 294 -6.78 -6.61 -11.97
CA LEU A 294 -5.43 -6.72 -12.53
C LEU A 294 -4.32 -6.68 -11.46
N GLY A 295 -4.68 -6.39 -10.20
CA GLY A 295 -3.72 -6.26 -9.11
C GLY A 295 -2.78 -5.07 -9.25
N GLN A 296 -3.04 -4.16 -10.19
CA GLN A 296 -2.18 -3.02 -10.49
C GLN A 296 -2.32 -1.93 -9.44
N ILE A 297 -1.18 -1.48 -8.92
CA ILE A 297 -1.12 -0.34 -8.00
C ILE A 297 -1.26 0.92 -8.85
N THR A 298 -2.47 1.50 -8.86
CA THR A 298 -2.79 2.70 -9.63
C THR A 298 -3.02 3.87 -8.70
N HIS A 299 -2.58 5.05 -9.10
CA HIS A 299 -2.87 6.28 -8.35
C HIS A 299 -4.37 6.58 -8.39
N ALA A 300 -4.87 7.27 -7.35
CA ALA A 300 -6.27 7.70 -7.32
C ALA A 300 -6.62 8.48 -8.59
N SER A 301 -7.84 8.28 -9.11
CA SER A 301 -8.34 9.03 -10.28
C SER A 301 -8.36 10.54 -10.05
N ASP A 302 -8.20 10.97 -8.80
CA ASP A 302 -8.03 12.37 -8.39
C ASP A 302 -6.56 12.82 -8.39
N ALA A 303 -5.60 11.93 -8.68
CA ALA A 303 -4.24 12.36 -8.91
C ALA A 303 -4.21 13.13 -10.23
N TRP A 304 -3.88 14.41 -10.12
CA TRP A 304 -3.79 15.34 -11.23
C TRP A 304 -2.86 14.85 -12.36
N VAL A 305 -1.75 14.16 -11.99
CA VAL A 305 -0.78 13.55 -12.91
C VAL A 305 -0.39 12.20 -12.35
N SER A 306 -0.33 11.16 -13.19
CA SER A 306 0.15 9.84 -12.77
C SER A 306 1.65 9.86 -12.52
N GLN A 307 2.12 8.97 -11.65
CA GLN A 307 3.56 8.83 -11.38
C GLN A 307 4.35 8.41 -12.62
N ILE A 308 3.73 7.64 -13.51
CA ILE A 308 4.34 7.20 -14.77
C ILE A 308 4.53 8.39 -15.71
N GLU A 309 3.50 9.24 -15.87
CA GLU A 309 3.57 10.45 -16.69
C GLU A 309 4.59 11.44 -16.15
N TRP A 310 4.59 11.65 -14.82
CA TRP A 310 5.59 12.48 -14.16
C TRP A 310 7.01 11.94 -14.34
N ALA A 311 7.21 10.63 -14.14
CA ALA A 311 8.53 9.99 -14.31
C ALA A 311 9.03 10.02 -15.76
N ALA A 312 8.13 9.97 -16.74
CA ALA A 312 8.47 10.09 -18.16
C ALA A 312 9.05 11.47 -18.54
N CYS A 313 8.77 12.50 -17.73
CA CYS A 313 9.35 13.83 -17.89
C CYS A 313 10.77 13.97 -17.29
N ALA A 314 11.26 12.95 -16.57
CA ALA A 314 12.57 13.02 -15.93
C ALA A 314 13.71 12.94 -16.95
N ASP A 315 14.59 13.94 -16.92
CA ASP A 315 15.81 13.99 -17.75
C ASP A 315 17.04 14.31 -16.88
N ALA A 316 17.75 13.26 -16.49
CA ALA A 316 18.95 13.38 -15.66
C ALA A 316 20.13 14.12 -16.36
N SER A 317 20.04 14.36 -17.65
CA SER A 317 21.07 15.11 -18.40
C SER A 317 20.92 16.63 -18.27
N LYS A 318 19.74 17.12 -17.85
CA LYS A 318 19.46 18.55 -17.70
C LYS A 318 20.12 19.08 -16.41
N VAL A 319 20.94 20.08 -16.56
CA VAL A 319 21.65 20.74 -15.45
C VAL A 319 21.46 22.25 -15.57
N LEU A 320 21.19 22.91 -14.46
CA LEU A 320 21.16 24.36 -14.36
C LEU A 320 22.57 24.95 -14.41
N LYS A 321 22.69 26.09 -15.09
CA LYS A 321 23.93 26.84 -15.17
C LYS A 321 23.75 28.23 -14.56
N PRO A 322 24.78 28.79 -13.92
CA PRO A 322 24.74 30.18 -13.48
C PRO A 322 24.36 31.12 -14.64
N GLY A 323 23.39 32.02 -14.37
CA GLY A 323 22.89 32.96 -15.37
C GLY A 323 21.68 32.44 -16.19
N ASP A 324 21.27 31.19 -16.05
CA ASP A 324 20.03 30.69 -16.67
C ASP A 324 18.84 31.56 -16.27
N ALA A 325 17.95 31.81 -17.23
CA ALA A 325 16.68 32.51 -16.96
C ALA A 325 15.70 31.54 -16.31
N ILE A 326 15.26 31.86 -15.10
CA ILE A 326 14.35 31.03 -14.30
C ILE A 326 13.12 31.80 -13.84
N ALA A 327 12.02 31.09 -13.69
CA ALA A 327 10.87 31.54 -12.90
C ALA A 327 10.83 30.76 -11.57
N LEU A 328 10.37 31.41 -10.51
CA LEU A 328 10.23 30.81 -9.19
C LEU A 328 8.77 30.75 -8.76
N GLY A 329 8.38 29.67 -8.11
CA GLY A 329 7.11 29.48 -7.43
C GLY A 329 7.33 29.18 -5.95
N PHE A 330 6.55 29.82 -5.07
CA PHE A 330 6.62 29.59 -3.63
C PHE A 330 5.23 29.38 -3.04
N ASP A 331 5.10 28.30 -2.28
CA ASP A 331 3.95 28.00 -1.44
C ASP A 331 4.40 27.76 0.00
N GLY A 332 3.88 28.56 0.92
CA GLY A 332 4.30 28.56 2.31
C GLY A 332 3.22 28.06 3.26
N SER A 333 3.57 27.09 4.10
CA SER A 333 2.66 26.60 5.13
C SER A 333 2.56 27.56 6.32
N LEU A 334 1.46 27.42 7.10
CA LEU A 334 1.30 28.11 8.37
C LEU A 334 2.23 27.56 9.46
N GLY A 335 2.71 26.32 9.32
CA GLY A 335 3.32 25.57 10.40
C GLY A 335 2.31 25.24 11.49
N ARG A 336 2.77 24.76 12.65
CA ARG A 336 2.01 24.58 13.90
C ARG A 336 0.57 24.06 13.71
N ALA A 337 0.42 22.74 13.64
CA ALA A 337 -0.87 22.10 13.41
C ALA A 337 -1.12 20.96 14.40
N LYS A 338 -2.40 20.62 14.62
CA LYS A 338 -2.78 19.42 15.39
C LYS A 338 -2.47 18.12 14.66
N GLY A 339 -2.26 18.17 13.33
CA GLY A 339 -1.78 17.09 12.48
C GLY A 339 -0.39 17.40 11.95
N LYS A 340 0.12 16.59 10.99
CA LYS A 340 1.39 16.92 10.30
C LYS A 340 1.21 18.26 9.58
N PRO A 341 2.06 19.27 9.85
CA PRO A 341 1.99 20.54 9.13
C PRO A 341 2.26 20.34 7.64
N ASP A 342 1.59 21.14 6.80
CA ASP A 342 1.87 21.14 5.36
C ASP A 342 3.31 21.58 5.10
N ALA A 343 3.91 21.04 4.03
CA ALA A 343 5.25 21.46 3.60
C ALA A 343 5.27 22.90 3.08
N THR A 344 6.41 23.54 3.18
CA THR A 344 6.71 24.78 2.47
C THR A 344 7.62 24.46 1.31
N ALA A 345 7.31 24.95 0.11
CA ALA A 345 8.04 24.60 -1.10
C ALA A 345 8.49 25.84 -1.89
N LEU A 346 9.72 25.81 -2.41
CA LEU A 346 10.27 26.74 -3.38
C LEU A 346 10.73 25.94 -4.59
N ILE A 347 10.07 26.13 -5.73
CA ILE A 347 10.32 25.41 -6.97
C ILE A 347 10.76 26.39 -8.05
N GLY A 348 11.68 25.98 -8.90
CA GLY A 348 12.14 26.76 -10.04
C GLY A 348 11.79 26.09 -11.37
N VAL A 349 11.62 26.91 -12.39
CA VAL A 349 11.45 26.47 -13.79
C VAL A 349 12.40 27.24 -14.68
N ARG A 350 13.21 26.54 -15.47
CA ARG A 350 14.05 27.18 -16.48
C ARG A 350 13.19 27.58 -17.68
N VAL A 351 13.25 28.85 -18.03
CA VAL A 351 12.34 29.45 -19.05
C VAL A 351 12.58 28.92 -20.45
N SER A 352 13.80 28.50 -20.76
CA SER A 352 14.19 28.09 -22.12
C SER A 352 13.58 26.78 -22.58
N ASP A 353 13.28 25.84 -21.64
CA ASP A 353 12.88 24.48 -21.96
C ASP A 353 11.93 23.85 -20.94
N GLY A 354 11.36 24.63 -20.03
CA GLY A 354 10.40 24.14 -19.03
C GLY A 354 11.00 23.22 -17.95
N PHE A 355 12.33 23.07 -17.86
CA PHE A 355 12.95 22.20 -16.88
C PHE A 355 12.61 22.64 -15.46
N VAL A 356 11.80 21.82 -14.77
CA VAL A 356 11.40 22.02 -13.37
C VAL A 356 12.47 21.48 -12.43
N PHE A 357 12.83 22.25 -11.41
CA PHE A 357 13.81 21.85 -10.40
C PHE A 357 13.39 22.28 -9.01
N GLU A 358 13.76 21.48 -8.04
CA GLU A 358 13.61 21.79 -6.63
C GLU A 358 14.67 22.78 -6.19
N VAL A 359 14.26 23.87 -5.55
CA VAL A 359 15.16 24.80 -4.83
C VAL A 359 15.19 24.42 -3.35
N GLY A 360 14.04 24.09 -2.78
CA GLY A 360 13.93 23.55 -1.44
C GLY A 360 12.51 23.19 -1.06
N ILE A 361 12.39 22.11 -0.29
CA ILE A 361 11.15 21.66 0.36
C ILE A 361 11.44 21.53 1.85
N TRP A 362 10.68 22.22 2.66
CA TRP A 362 10.80 22.21 4.13
C TRP A 362 9.53 21.63 4.73
N GLU A 363 9.69 20.51 5.41
CA GLU A 363 8.58 19.79 6.03
C GLU A 363 8.89 19.35 7.45
N ALA A 364 7.84 19.15 8.25
CA ALA A 364 7.96 18.60 9.58
C ALA A 364 8.45 17.15 9.51
N SER A 365 9.25 16.74 10.48
CA SER A 365 9.63 15.33 10.64
C SER A 365 8.41 14.45 10.86
N ASP A 366 8.57 13.13 10.69
CA ASP A 366 7.49 12.17 10.97
C ASP A 366 7.23 11.98 12.47
N ASP A 367 8.05 12.58 13.33
CA ASP A 367 7.84 12.58 14.77
C ASP A 367 6.71 13.55 15.14
N LYS A 368 5.55 12.98 15.49
CA LYS A 368 4.34 13.73 15.88
C LYS A 368 4.53 14.67 17.04
N SER A 369 5.52 14.42 17.91
CA SER A 369 5.81 15.29 19.07
C SER A 369 6.36 16.65 18.66
N THR A 370 6.87 16.80 17.44
CA THR A 370 7.45 18.04 16.92
C THR A 370 6.45 18.92 16.16
N TRP A 371 5.26 18.41 15.81
CA TRP A 371 4.34 19.10 14.91
C TRP A 371 3.72 20.37 15.47
N GLU A 372 3.42 20.39 16.77
CA GLU A 372 2.81 21.56 17.42
C GLU A 372 3.74 22.77 17.48
N ASP A 373 5.05 22.54 17.48
CA ASP A 373 6.08 23.57 17.57
C ASP A 373 6.85 23.79 16.26
N TRP A 374 6.52 23.05 15.22
CA TRP A 374 7.20 23.18 13.94
C TRP A 374 6.77 24.44 13.19
N TYR A 375 7.73 25.16 12.66
CA TYR A 375 7.53 26.30 11.76
C TYR A 375 8.48 26.17 10.56
N PRO A 376 8.06 26.66 9.36
CA PRO A 376 8.95 26.75 8.22
C PRO A 376 10.23 27.54 8.59
N PRO A 377 11.43 27.03 8.27
CA PRO A 377 12.70 27.65 8.66
C PRO A 377 12.98 28.89 7.78
N LEU A 378 12.45 30.04 8.16
CA LEU A 378 12.49 31.27 7.38
C LEU A 378 13.93 31.66 6.95
N VAL A 379 14.92 31.46 7.82
CA VAL A 379 16.33 31.79 7.51
C VAL A 379 16.86 30.95 6.34
N GLU A 380 16.51 29.67 6.29
CA GLU A 380 16.91 28.77 5.20
C GLU A 380 16.20 29.13 3.90
N ILE A 381 14.90 29.42 3.98
CA ILE A 381 14.09 29.86 2.83
C ILE A 381 14.65 31.14 2.23
N GLU A 382 14.95 32.14 3.06
CA GLU A 382 15.54 33.40 2.60
C GLU A 382 16.94 33.23 2.04
N ALA A 383 17.75 32.32 2.58
CA ALA A 383 19.06 31.97 2.03
C ALA A 383 18.95 31.34 0.65
N ALA A 384 18.02 30.38 0.47
CA ALA A 384 17.75 29.74 -0.81
C ALA A 384 17.26 30.74 -1.87
N LEU A 385 16.35 31.63 -1.50
CA LEU A 385 15.91 32.72 -2.37
C LEU A 385 17.07 33.65 -2.76
N ALA A 386 17.88 34.07 -1.80
CA ALA A 386 19.02 34.95 -2.07
C ALA A 386 20.05 34.30 -3.01
N ASP A 387 20.27 32.99 -2.86
CA ASP A 387 21.15 32.25 -3.75
C ASP A 387 20.57 32.15 -5.18
N CYS A 388 19.27 31.92 -5.33
CA CYS A 388 18.62 31.96 -6.64
C CYS A 388 18.79 33.31 -7.33
N PHE A 389 18.53 34.43 -6.63
CA PHE A 389 18.66 35.77 -7.17
C PHE A 389 20.11 36.19 -7.46
N LYS A 390 21.07 35.57 -6.77
CA LYS A 390 22.51 35.78 -7.01
C LYS A 390 23.03 34.95 -8.18
N THR A 391 22.57 33.72 -8.31
CA THR A 391 23.14 32.72 -9.24
C THR A 391 22.49 32.76 -10.60
N TYR A 392 21.18 33.00 -10.65
CA TYR A 392 20.37 32.91 -11.84
C TYR A 392 19.73 34.27 -12.22
N LYS A 393 19.26 34.35 -13.45
CA LYS A 393 18.45 35.48 -13.90
C LYS A 393 16.97 35.18 -13.60
N VAL A 394 16.49 35.58 -12.40
CA VAL A 394 15.10 35.42 -12.03
C VAL A 394 14.23 36.35 -12.85
N VAL A 395 13.39 35.82 -13.74
CA VAL A 395 12.52 36.60 -14.63
C VAL A 395 11.10 36.75 -14.09
N ALA A 396 10.65 35.84 -13.24
CA ALA A 396 9.36 35.87 -12.55
C ALA A 396 9.50 35.22 -11.19
N PHE A 397 8.72 35.69 -10.22
CA PHE A 397 8.56 35.04 -8.92
C PHE A 397 7.09 35.19 -8.48
N TYR A 398 6.42 34.07 -8.30
CA TYR A 398 5.03 33.96 -7.88
C TYR A 398 4.93 33.24 -6.54
N ALA A 399 4.22 33.83 -5.58
CA ALA A 399 4.11 33.30 -4.24
C ALA A 399 2.72 33.55 -3.66
N ASP A 400 2.15 32.52 -3.00
CA ASP A 400 0.87 32.66 -2.31
C ASP A 400 1.04 33.50 -1.03
N PRO A 401 0.22 34.57 -0.85
CA PRO A 401 0.24 35.38 0.35
C PRO A 401 -0.45 34.75 1.56
N ALA A 402 -1.11 33.62 1.41
CA ALA A 402 -1.83 32.90 2.46
C ALA A 402 -0.90 32.50 3.62
N ALA A 403 -1.46 31.91 4.67
CA ALA A 403 -0.72 31.37 5.81
C ALA A 403 0.28 32.34 6.49
N GLY A 404 0.01 33.66 6.43
CA GLY A 404 0.85 34.67 7.09
C GLY A 404 2.04 35.19 6.28
N TRP A 405 2.24 34.72 5.03
CA TRP A 405 3.40 35.07 4.22
C TRP A 405 3.37 36.47 3.58
N SER A 406 2.23 37.18 3.63
CA SER A 406 2.08 38.49 3.01
C SER A 406 3.17 39.53 3.42
N GLY A 407 3.60 39.53 4.68
CA GLY A 407 4.65 40.40 5.18
C GLY A 407 6.04 40.08 4.62
N HIS A 408 6.35 38.80 4.52
CA HIS A 408 7.60 38.31 3.93
C HIS A 408 7.66 38.61 2.43
N LEU A 409 6.56 38.39 1.70
CA LEU A 409 6.46 38.73 0.28
C LEU A 409 6.68 40.23 0.02
N ALA A 410 6.16 41.12 0.86
CA ALA A 410 6.39 42.54 0.75
C ALA A 410 7.89 42.88 0.96
N THR A 411 8.53 42.26 1.93
CA THR A 411 9.97 42.41 2.20
C THR A 411 10.82 41.94 1.04
N TRP A 412 10.52 40.73 0.51
CA TRP A 412 11.22 40.14 -0.64
C TRP A 412 11.01 40.98 -1.91
N ALA A 413 9.80 41.48 -2.13
CA ALA A 413 9.50 42.36 -3.24
C ALA A 413 10.30 43.68 -3.17
N ALA A 414 10.40 44.33 -2.01
CA ALA A 414 11.21 45.47 -1.83
C ALA A 414 12.69 45.25 -2.14
N ARG A 415 13.20 44.03 -1.84
CA ARG A 415 14.61 43.67 -2.04
C ARG A 415 14.95 43.33 -3.49
N TRP A 416 14.07 42.58 -4.19
CA TRP A 416 14.43 41.94 -5.47
C TRP A 416 13.57 42.36 -6.67
N SER A 417 12.38 42.94 -6.48
CA SER A 417 11.43 43.16 -7.58
C SER A 417 11.90 44.12 -8.66
N ALA A 418 12.88 44.99 -8.37
CA ALA A 418 13.46 45.91 -9.37
C ALA A 418 14.12 45.16 -10.54
N ASN A 419 14.67 43.98 -10.28
CA ASN A 419 15.39 43.17 -11.26
C ASN A 419 14.52 42.06 -11.91
N VAL A 420 13.25 41.95 -11.50
CA VAL A 420 12.31 40.95 -12.02
C VAL A 420 11.40 41.55 -13.08
N PRO A 421 11.55 41.18 -14.36
CA PRO A 421 10.79 41.84 -15.44
C PRO A 421 9.30 41.46 -15.43
N VAL A 422 8.95 40.23 -15.08
CA VAL A 422 7.55 39.75 -15.06
C VAL A 422 7.05 39.79 -13.62
N LYS A 423 5.98 40.56 -13.41
CA LYS A 423 5.40 40.78 -12.08
C LYS A 423 4.02 40.14 -12.02
N ALA A 424 3.70 39.50 -10.90
CA ALA A 424 2.37 38.97 -10.64
C ALA A 424 1.29 40.06 -10.65
N ARG A 425 1.59 41.20 -10.01
CA ARG A 425 0.76 42.41 -10.00
C ARG A 425 1.65 43.63 -10.02
N ARG A 426 1.08 44.77 -10.48
CA ARG A 426 1.83 46.04 -10.54
C ARG A 426 2.25 46.56 -9.17
N ASP A 427 1.36 46.43 -8.20
CA ASP A 427 1.50 46.90 -6.83
C ASP A 427 2.01 45.82 -5.84
N ALA A 428 1.94 44.56 -6.23
CA ALA A 428 2.37 43.43 -5.44
C ALA A 428 3.13 42.44 -6.33
N PRO A 429 4.42 42.70 -6.69
CA PRO A 429 5.14 42.05 -7.77
C PRO A 429 5.28 40.56 -7.66
N PHE A 430 5.28 40.02 -6.44
CA PHE A 430 5.47 38.58 -6.19
C PHE A 430 4.20 37.87 -5.72
N THR A 431 3.14 38.64 -5.42
CA THR A 431 1.91 38.09 -4.83
C THR A 431 1.02 37.45 -5.89
N TRP A 432 0.89 36.15 -5.82
CA TRP A 432 -0.05 35.35 -6.60
C TRP A 432 -1.03 34.64 -5.66
N ASN A 433 -2.28 35.06 -5.67
CA ASN A 433 -3.29 34.52 -4.76
C ASN A 433 -3.90 33.22 -5.34
N MET A 434 -3.61 32.08 -4.72
CA MET A 434 -4.11 30.76 -5.10
C MET A 434 -5.62 30.58 -4.85
N SER A 435 -6.30 31.50 -4.12
CA SER A 435 -7.75 31.44 -3.95
C SER A 435 -8.55 31.83 -5.21
N HIS A 436 -7.92 32.40 -6.24
CA HIS A 436 -8.55 32.71 -7.52
C HIS A 436 -8.65 31.47 -8.41
N GLN A 437 -9.70 30.68 -8.23
CA GLN A 437 -9.91 29.37 -8.89
C GLN A 437 -9.67 29.37 -10.40
N THR A 438 -10.16 30.36 -11.14
CA THR A 438 -10.01 30.42 -12.61
C THR A 438 -8.54 30.51 -13.04
N ASN A 439 -7.73 31.33 -12.37
CA ASN A 439 -6.32 31.49 -12.73
C ASN A 439 -5.50 30.27 -12.35
N VAL A 440 -5.82 29.66 -11.22
CA VAL A 440 -5.18 28.42 -10.76
C VAL A 440 -5.52 27.27 -11.70
N GLN A 441 -6.78 27.15 -12.12
CA GLN A 441 -7.21 26.10 -13.04
C GLN A 441 -6.48 26.20 -14.39
N VAL A 442 -6.37 27.40 -14.97
CA VAL A 442 -5.61 27.61 -16.21
C VAL A 442 -4.12 27.25 -16.03
N ALA A 443 -3.52 27.59 -14.89
CA ALA A 443 -2.14 27.21 -14.62
C ALA A 443 -1.97 25.68 -14.50
N ILE A 444 -2.89 25.01 -13.82
CA ILE A 444 -2.93 23.55 -13.70
C ILE A 444 -3.05 22.90 -15.06
N GLU A 445 -4.01 23.32 -15.90
CA GLU A 445 -4.21 22.80 -17.24
C GLU A 445 -2.97 22.97 -18.12
N ASN A 446 -2.27 24.10 -18.02
CA ASN A 446 -1.02 24.32 -18.77
C ASN A 446 0.12 23.39 -18.34
N VAL A 447 0.27 23.13 -17.05
CA VAL A 447 1.30 22.19 -16.56
C VAL A 447 0.94 20.75 -16.93
N GLU A 448 -0.32 20.37 -16.84
CA GLU A 448 -0.82 19.07 -17.29
C GLU A 448 -0.51 18.84 -18.77
N GLN A 449 -0.83 19.82 -19.63
CA GLN A 449 -0.50 19.76 -21.06
C GLN A 449 1.01 19.65 -21.33
N ALA A 450 1.83 20.34 -20.55
CA ALA A 450 3.29 20.25 -20.65
C ALA A 450 3.79 18.84 -20.31
N ILE A 451 3.26 18.24 -19.26
CA ILE A 451 3.60 16.88 -18.83
C ILE A 451 3.18 15.85 -19.90
N PHE A 452 1.94 15.92 -20.40
CA PHE A 452 1.47 15.03 -21.47
C PHE A 452 2.28 15.16 -22.77
N ASN A 453 2.72 16.35 -23.11
CA ASN A 453 3.53 16.58 -24.30
C ASN A 453 5.04 16.36 -24.08
N GLN A 454 5.44 16.02 -22.85
CA GLN A 454 6.84 15.83 -22.43
C GLN A 454 7.73 17.03 -22.81
N ILE A 455 7.21 18.25 -22.56
CA ILE A 455 7.86 19.53 -22.88
C ILE A 455 8.45 20.13 -21.60
#